data_f0dfc653bc11b935ddbcbd6a7e9359e9
#
_entry.id   f0dfc653bc11b935ddbcbd6a7e9359e9
#
_cell.length_a   1.000
_cell.length_b   1.000
_cell.length_c   1.000
_cell.angle_alpha   90.00
_cell.angle_beta   90.00
_cell.angle_gamma   90.00
#
_symmetry.space_group_name_H-M   'P 1'
#
loop_
_entity.id
_entity.type
_entity.pdbx_description
1 polymer ?
#
loop_
_entity_poly.entity_id
_entity_poly.type
_entity_poly.pdbx_seq_one_letter_code
_entity_poly.pdbx_strand_id
1 'polypeptide(L)'
;MRLVKSTETLEKNEKKLLYMCNARPVLKMRALFSDATKDYRNPPECDPGDSVDLRLRTGKYNVNKAYLCTDNGEYRMERVDSDNLFDYYEASVTVSEKILSYYFKVETAHGAVCYYNQIGASRELNQYYNFRIIPGYKVPSWAKGAVMYQIFVDRFANGRPQNNVLDDEYNYIGEHVNEVKDWYKYPEPMGVREFYGGDLQGVWDKLDYLENLGVDVIYFNPLFVSPSNHKYDIQDYDYIDPHIAMIVSDEGEVLAPGDHDNTHATRYIDRVTNRRNLEASNIYFAQLVEEIHKRGMKVIIDGVFNHCGSFNKWLDREHIYSRSRDQYESGAYERFESPYHSFFKFYSDQWPDNGSYDGWWGHDTLPKLNYEGSKKLEEYILDIGKKWVSEPYNVDGWRLDVAADLGYSPEYNHEFWKKFRKSVKDANPQAVILAEHYGDSYDWLSGGEWDTVMNYDAFMEP
;
A
#
# COMPACT_ATOMS: atom_id res chain seq x y z
N MET A 1 20.42 -16.15 -54.65
CA MET A 1 20.16 -14.89 -55.37
C MET A 1 19.91 -13.78 -54.35
N ARG A 2 20.93 -12.99 -53.98
CA ARG A 2 20.81 -11.86 -53.05
C ARG A 2 20.25 -10.67 -53.81
N LEU A 3 19.01 -10.29 -53.52
CA LEU A 3 18.46 -9.02 -54.02
C LEU A 3 19.12 -7.89 -53.21
N VAL A 4 20.17 -7.28 -53.79
CA VAL A 4 20.66 -5.98 -53.39
C VAL A 4 19.60 -4.97 -53.85
N LYS A 5 18.70 -4.53 -52.97
CA LYS A 5 17.87 -3.37 -53.25
C LYS A 5 18.79 -2.16 -53.31
N SER A 6 18.82 -1.47 -54.46
CA SER A 6 19.58 -0.25 -54.59
C SER A 6 19.10 0.81 -53.62
N THR A 7 19.97 1.68 -53.13
CA THR A 7 19.66 2.83 -52.27
C THR A 7 18.53 3.69 -52.87
N GLU A 8 18.48 3.86 -54.18
CA GLU A 8 17.42 4.55 -54.91
C GLU A 8 16.02 3.90 -54.72
N THR A 9 15.95 2.58 -54.60
CA THR A 9 14.69 1.86 -54.40
C THR A 9 14.19 2.03 -52.97
N LEU A 10 15.11 2.13 -52.00
CA LEU A 10 14.79 2.41 -50.62
C LEU A 10 14.26 3.84 -50.43
N GLU A 11 14.95 4.85 -50.98
CA GLU A 11 14.52 6.25 -50.96
C GLU A 11 13.18 6.47 -51.67
N LYS A 12 12.94 5.77 -52.77
CA LYS A 12 11.64 5.84 -53.50
C LYS A 12 10.52 5.21 -52.74
N ASN A 13 10.77 4.13 -51.99
CA ASN A 13 9.82 3.50 -51.11
C ASN A 13 9.52 4.36 -49.88
N GLU A 14 10.51 5.01 -49.28
CA GLU A 14 10.34 5.96 -48.18
C GLU A 14 9.52 7.17 -48.61
N LYS A 15 9.83 7.78 -49.77
CA LYS A 15 9.03 8.89 -50.32
C LYS A 15 7.59 8.48 -50.60
N LYS A 16 7.35 7.25 -51.10
CA LYS A 16 6.02 6.72 -51.31
C LYS A 16 5.24 6.48 -50.03
N LEU A 17 5.95 5.98 -48.98
CA LEU A 17 5.36 5.78 -47.66
C LEU A 17 5.01 7.12 -47.02
N LEU A 18 5.90 8.11 -47.14
CA LEU A 18 5.67 9.48 -46.69
C LEU A 18 4.45 10.11 -47.38
N TYR A 19 4.35 9.95 -48.70
CA TYR A 19 3.21 10.43 -49.47
C TYR A 19 1.93 9.74 -49.05
N MET A 20 1.92 8.42 -48.83
CA MET A 20 0.74 7.68 -48.40
C MET A 20 0.31 8.04 -46.97
N CYS A 21 1.28 8.29 -46.10
CA CYS A 21 1.00 8.78 -44.72
C CYS A 21 0.41 10.20 -44.72
N ASN A 22 0.88 11.05 -45.64
CA ASN A 22 0.39 12.43 -45.76
C ASN A 22 -0.93 12.52 -46.61
N ALA A 23 -1.17 11.59 -47.53
CA ALA A 23 -2.38 11.56 -48.31
C ALA A 23 -3.59 10.99 -47.56
N ARG A 24 -3.38 10.27 -46.49
CA ARG A 24 -4.43 9.78 -45.59
C ARG A 24 -4.26 10.44 -44.21
N PRO A 25 -5.17 11.30 -43.78
CA PRO A 25 -5.09 11.98 -42.49
C PRO A 25 -5.41 11.03 -41.31
N VAL A 26 -4.85 9.84 -41.33
CA VAL A 26 -5.02 8.85 -40.26
C VAL A 26 -3.84 8.90 -39.36
N LEU A 27 -4.01 9.57 -38.21
CA LEU A 27 -3.03 9.54 -37.13
C LEU A 27 -3.04 8.13 -36.50
N LYS A 28 -1.89 7.52 -36.37
CA LYS A 28 -1.70 6.26 -35.66
C LYS A 28 -1.68 6.53 -34.13
N MET A 29 -2.83 6.72 -33.53
CA MET A 29 -2.97 7.10 -32.12
C MET A 29 -2.23 6.12 -31.18
N ARG A 30 -2.26 4.81 -31.47
CA ARG A 30 -1.55 3.79 -30.68
C ARG A 30 -0.01 3.92 -30.73
N ALA A 31 0.53 4.70 -31.63
CA ALA A 31 1.96 4.95 -31.72
C ALA A 31 2.40 6.14 -30.85
N LEU A 32 1.46 6.98 -30.42
CA LEU A 32 1.73 8.05 -29.46
C LEU A 32 2.02 7.42 -28.11
N PHE A 33 3.13 7.82 -27.50
CA PHE A 33 3.52 7.31 -26.19
C PHE A 33 4.47 8.28 -25.49
N SER A 34 4.25 8.49 -24.24
CA SER A 34 5.14 9.10 -23.26
C SER A 34 4.74 8.60 -21.86
N ASP A 35 5.69 8.61 -20.95
CA ASP A 35 5.45 8.28 -19.54
C ASP A 35 6.34 9.14 -18.62
N ALA A 36 6.41 8.76 -17.36
CA ALA A 36 7.23 9.44 -16.37
C ALA A 36 8.61 8.78 -16.16
N THR A 37 8.98 7.79 -16.97
CA THR A 37 10.30 7.14 -16.88
C THR A 37 11.41 8.06 -17.43
N LYS A 38 12.65 7.78 -17.05
CA LYS A 38 13.83 8.55 -17.51
C LYS A 38 13.99 8.61 -19.04
N ASP A 39 13.37 7.69 -19.78
CA ASP A 39 13.44 7.65 -21.24
C ASP A 39 12.54 8.70 -21.88
N TYR A 40 11.52 9.18 -21.17
CA TYR A 40 10.55 10.17 -21.62
C TYR A 40 10.48 11.42 -20.75
N ARG A 41 11.04 11.40 -19.55
CA ARG A 41 11.16 12.55 -18.65
C ARG A 41 12.52 12.52 -17.97
N ASN A 42 13.39 13.45 -18.32
CA ASN A 42 14.77 13.49 -17.82
C ASN A 42 15.14 14.88 -17.27
N PRO A 43 15.47 15.01 -15.98
CA PRO A 43 15.43 13.99 -14.95
C PRO A 43 13.99 13.55 -14.60
N PRO A 44 13.77 12.31 -14.13
CA PRO A 44 12.42 11.83 -13.77
C PRO A 44 11.84 12.49 -12.51
N GLU A 45 12.69 12.98 -11.63
CA GLU A 45 12.35 13.75 -10.42
C GLU A 45 13.15 15.05 -10.45
N CYS A 46 12.45 16.18 -10.25
CA CYS A 46 13.00 17.50 -10.43
C CYS A 46 12.88 18.32 -9.16
N ASP A 47 13.91 19.12 -8.88
CA ASP A 47 13.82 20.20 -7.89
C ASP A 47 13.38 21.52 -8.57
N PRO A 48 12.87 22.50 -7.82
CA PRO A 48 12.59 23.84 -8.37
C PRO A 48 13.84 24.45 -8.99
N GLY A 49 13.70 24.95 -10.21
CA GLY A 49 14.80 25.52 -11.00
C GLY A 49 15.44 24.54 -11.98
N ASP A 50 15.20 23.24 -11.87
CA ASP A 50 15.72 22.26 -12.82
C ASP A 50 15.08 22.45 -14.20
N SER A 51 15.88 22.14 -15.23
CA SER A 51 15.39 21.95 -16.59
C SER A 51 15.06 20.46 -16.78
N VAL A 52 13.87 20.17 -17.31
CA VAL A 52 13.43 18.81 -17.61
C VAL A 52 13.15 18.66 -19.10
N ASP A 53 13.70 17.60 -19.69
CA ASP A 53 13.44 17.20 -21.07
C ASP A 53 12.25 16.25 -21.09
N LEU A 54 11.21 16.61 -21.86
CA LEU A 54 9.98 15.85 -22.00
C LEU A 54 9.87 15.33 -23.43
N ARG A 55 9.77 14.00 -23.56
CA ARG A 55 9.80 13.29 -24.83
C ARG A 55 8.45 12.68 -25.18
N LEU A 56 8.11 12.73 -26.47
CA LEU A 56 6.93 12.08 -27.05
C LEU A 56 7.36 11.17 -28.20
N ARG A 57 6.97 9.91 -28.19
CA ARG A 57 7.09 8.99 -29.32
C ARG A 57 5.86 9.10 -30.22
N THR A 58 6.05 9.07 -31.51
CA THR A 58 5.00 9.05 -32.54
C THR A 58 5.26 7.97 -33.57
N GLY A 59 4.27 7.63 -34.39
CA GLY A 59 4.53 6.79 -35.57
C GLY A 59 5.43 7.51 -36.56
N LYS A 60 6.38 6.77 -37.18
CA LYS A 60 7.33 7.32 -38.15
C LYS A 60 6.60 8.06 -39.28
N TYR A 61 7.01 9.30 -39.55
CA TYR A 61 6.44 10.21 -40.56
C TYR A 61 4.94 10.49 -40.41
N ASN A 62 4.36 10.27 -39.22
CA ASN A 62 2.92 10.35 -39.03
C ASN A 62 2.45 11.70 -38.44
N VAL A 63 3.37 12.48 -37.88
CA VAL A 63 3.11 13.77 -37.23
C VAL A 63 3.88 14.87 -37.97
N ASN A 64 3.21 15.99 -38.23
CA ASN A 64 3.83 17.18 -38.86
C ASN A 64 4.39 18.14 -37.81
N LYS A 65 3.68 18.29 -36.68
CA LYS A 65 4.09 19.12 -35.57
C LYS A 65 3.72 18.44 -34.25
N ALA A 66 4.63 18.51 -33.31
CA ALA A 66 4.38 18.10 -31.93
C ALA A 66 4.60 19.30 -31.00
N TYR A 67 3.81 19.38 -29.94
CA TYR A 67 3.86 20.45 -28.95
C TYR A 67 3.76 19.84 -27.55
N LEU A 68 4.58 20.37 -26.66
CA LEU A 68 4.41 20.25 -25.23
C LEU A 68 3.54 21.42 -24.75
N CYS A 69 2.43 21.12 -24.13
CA CYS A 69 1.49 22.12 -23.60
C CYS A 69 1.53 22.07 -22.07
N THR A 70 1.72 23.22 -21.45
CA THR A 70 1.77 23.41 -19.99
C THR A 70 0.87 24.56 -19.60
N ASP A 71 0.67 24.77 -18.29
CA ASP A 71 -0.04 25.93 -17.77
C ASP A 71 0.62 27.27 -18.17
N ASN A 72 1.92 27.24 -18.53
CA ASN A 72 2.70 28.42 -18.91
C ASN A 72 2.70 28.67 -20.43
N GLY A 73 2.15 27.78 -21.24
CA GLY A 73 2.08 27.93 -22.69
C GLY A 73 2.33 26.66 -23.48
N GLU A 74 2.40 26.84 -24.81
CA GLU A 74 2.62 25.78 -25.78
C GLU A 74 4.05 25.90 -26.35
N TYR A 75 4.83 24.84 -26.22
CA TYR A 75 6.24 24.78 -26.67
C TYR A 75 6.33 23.81 -27.84
N ARG A 76 6.89 24.30 -28.97
CA ARG A 76 7.16 23.43 -30.11
C ARG A 76 8.24 22.44 -29.77
N MET A 77 7.96 21.15 -30.04
CA MET A 77 8.92 20.07 -29.84
C MET A 77 9.74 19.83 -31.12
N GLU A 78 11.02 19.56 -30.94
CA GLU A 78 11.93 19.19 -32.03
C GLU A 78 12.05 17.67 -32.14
N ARG A 79 12.19 17.17 -33.38
CA ARG A 79 12.42 15.75 -33.57
C ARG A 79 13.91 15.46 -33.30
N VAL A 80 14.19 14.71 -32.24
CA VAL A 80 15.53 14.41 -31.75
C VAL A 80 16.03 13.04 -32.16
N ASP A 81 15.12 12.08 -32.45
CA ASP A 81 15.51 10.72 -32.81
C ASP A 81 14.46 10.06 -33.73
N SER A 82 14.86 8.95 -34.39
CA SER A 82 13.98 8.17 -35.25
C SER A 82 14.52 6.77 -35.43
N ASP A 83 13.67 5.77 -35.26
CA ASP A 83 14.00 4.37 -35.55
C ASP A 83 13.23 3.86 -36.80
N ASN A 84 13.08 2.54 -36.95
CA ASN A 84 12.37 1.94 -38.09
C ASN A 84 10.84 2.15 -38.03
N LEU A 85 10.25 2.38 -36.84
CA LEU A 85 8.83 2.43 -36.62
C LEU A 85 8.35 3.78 -36.09
N PHE A 86 9.22 4.51 -35.37
CA PHE A 86 8.83 5.68 -34.60
C PHE A 86 9.73 6.89 -34.85
N ASP A 87 9.15 8.07 -34.64
CA ASP A 87 9.85 9.35 -34.48
C ASP A 87 9.73 9.81 -33.03
N TYR A 88 10.78 10.42 -32.47
CA TYR A 88 10.81 10.93 -31.10
C TYR A 88 10.97 12.45 -31.11
N TYR A 89 10.09 13.13 -30.39
CA TYR A 89 10.08 14.58 -30.25
C TYR A 89 10.40 14.96 -28.82
N GLU A 90 11.09 16.08 -28.61
CA GLU A 90 11.49 16.54 -27.28
C GLU A 90 11.36 18.05 -27.16
N ALA A 91 11.04 18.52 -25.96
CA ALA A 91 11.12 19.91 -25.54
C ALA A 91 11.55 19.99 -24.08
N SER A 92 12.32 21.03 -23.76
CA SER A 92 12.78 21.30 -22.39
C SER A 92 11.96 22.40 -21.77
N VAL A 93 11.64 22.25 -20.48
CA VAL A 93 10.95 23.27 -19.67
C VAL A 93 11.63 23.40 -18.31
N THR A 94 11.62 24.61 -17.74
CA THR A 94 12.11 24.85 -16.38
C THR A 94 10.97 24.64 -15.38
N VAL A 95 11.25 23.82 -14.35
CA VAL A 95 10.30 23.53 -13.28
C VAL A 95 10.33 24.67 -12.25
N SER A 96 9.16 25.21 -11.89
CA SER A 96 9.01 26.20 -10.83
C SER A 96 8.77 25.53 -9.46
N GLU A 97 8.48 26.30 -8.41
CA GLU A 97 8.04 25.77 -7.11
C GLU A 97 6.62 25.16 -7.13
N LYS A 98 5.87 25.38 -8.22
CA LYS A 98 4.50 24.89 -8.37
C LYS A 98 4.49 23.61 -9.18
N ILE A 99 3.50 22.75 -8.94
CA ILE A 99 3.24 21.59 -9.77
C ILE A 99 3.13 22.01 -11.23
N LEU A 100 3.92 21.39 -12.09
CA LEU A 100 3.86 21.59 -13.53
C LEU A 100 2.91 20.53 -14.13
N SER A 101 1.75 20.98 -14.59
CA SER A 101 0.79 20.16 -15.33
C SER A 101 1.10 20.24 -16.83
N TYR A 102 1.17 19.09 -17.53
CA TYR A 102 1.46 19.10 -18.97
C TYR A 102 0.79 17.93 -19.72
N TYR A 103 0.61 18.17 -21.01
CA TYR A 103 0.16 17.18 -21.98
C TYR A 103 0.84 17.43 -23.33
N PHE A 104 0.70 16.49 -24.23
CA PHE A 104 1.23 16.66 -25.60
C PHE A 104 0.10 16.88 -26.58
N LYS A 105 0.35 17.74 -27.58
CA LYS A 105 -0.52 17.98 -28.71
C LYS A 105 0.23 17.67 -30.00
N VAL A 106 -0.38 16.92 -30.91
CA VAL A 106 0.21 16.62 -32.22
C VAL A 106 -0.74 17.06 -33.33
N GLU A 107 -0.15 17.55 -34.42
CA GLU A 107 -0.86 17.96 -35.62
C GLU A 107 -0.35 17.18 -36.82
N THR A 108 -1.26 16.63 -37.63
CA THR A 108 -0.93 16.01 -38.91
C THR A 108 -0.78 17.06 -40.00
N ALA A 109 -0.18 16.67 -41.14
CA ALA A 109 -0.05 17.57 -42.30
C ALA A 109 -1.40 18.08 -42.85
N HIS A 110 -2.49 17.45 -42.53
CA HIS A 110 -3.85 17.81 -42.94
C HIS A 110 -4.67 18.51 -41.83
N GLY A 111 -3.99 18.96 -40.77
CA GLY A 111 -4.62 19.75 -39.69
C GLY A 111 -5.43 18.92 -38.68
N ALA A 112 -5.39 17.60 -38.73
CA ALA A 112 -5.99 16.79 -37.67
C ALA A 112 -5.14 16.91 -36.39
N VAL A 113 -5.85 17.17 -35.27
CA VAL A 113 -5.23 17.35 -33.94
C VAL A 113 -5.55 16.13 -33.06
N CYS A 114 -4.57 15.74 -32.24
CA CYS A 114 -4.74 14.75 -31.19
C CYS A 114 -3.95 15.19 -29.96
N TYR A 115 -4.49 14.88 -28.80
CA TYR A 115 -3.88 15.11 -27.49
C TYR A 115 -3.38 13.79 -26.90
N TYR A 116 -2.37 13.86 -26.06
CA TYR A 116 -1.84 12.71 -25.34
C TYR A 116 -1.51 13.11 -23.89
N ASN A 117 -2.08 12.36 -22.95
CA ASN A 117 -1.80 12.48 -21.50
C ASN A 117 -1.83 11.09 -20.86
N GLN A 118 -1.97 10.97 -19.52
CA GLN A 118 -1.89 9.70 -18.81
C GLN A 118 -2.91 8.65 -19.28
N ILE A 119 -4.10 9.05 -19.73
CA ILE A 119 -5.10 8.12 -20.28
C ILE A 119 -4.89 7.79 -21.76
N GLY A 120 -3.77 8.24 -22.35
CA GLY A 120 -3.41 7.93 -23.72
C GLY A 120 -3.84 8.99 -24.73
N ALA A 121 -3.96 8.56 -26.00
CA ALA A 121 -4.24 9.42 -27.14
C ALA A 121 -5.75 9.63 -27.35
N SER A 122 -6.19 10.89 -27.42
CA SER A 122 -7.59 11.27 -27.66
C SER A 122 -7.71 12.48 -28.57
N ARG A 123 -8.85 12.63 -29.23
CA ARG A 123 -9.21 13.85 -29.96
C ARG A 123 -9.79 14.94 -29.06
N GLU A 124 -10.23 14.58 -27.88
CA GLU A 124 -10.74 15.47 -26.85
C GLU A 124 -9.80 15.38 -25.64
N LEU A 125 -9.43 16.52 -25.07
CA LEU A 125 -8.54 16.60 -23.94
C LEU A 125 -9.34 16.58 -22.62
N ASN A 126 -9.09 15.57 -21.79
CA ASN A 126 -9.47 15.62 -20.39
C ASN A 126 -8.25 16.04 -19.54
N GLN A 127 -8.23 17.31 -19.13
CA GLN A 127 -7.09 17.91 -18.42
C GLN A 127 -6.88 17.33 -17.01
N TYR A 128 -7.86 16.69 -16.41
CA TYR A 128 -7.72 16.01 -15.11
C TYR A 128 -6.57 14.97 -15.14
N TYR A 129 -6.40 14.28 -16.24
CA TYR A 129 -5.36 13.27 -16.43
C TYR A 129 -4.07 13.81 -17.09
N ASN A 130 -3.80 15.11 -17.01
CA ASN A 130 -2.51 15.62 -17.46
C ASN A 130 -1.35 15.02 -16.66
N PHE A 131 -0.20 14.83 -17.29
CA PHE A 131 1.01 14.51 -16.56
C PHE A 131 1.35 15.61 -15.57
N ARG A 132 1.94 15.23 -14.43
CA ARG A 132 2.36 16.17 -13.39
C ARG A 132 3.84 15.97 -13.06
N ILE A 133 4.54 17.07 -12.82
CA ILE A 133 5.83 17.12 -12.15
C ILE A 133 5.62 17.85 -10.84
N ILE A 134 5.92 17.18 -9.74
CA ILE A 134 5.82 17.73 -8.39
C ILE A 134 7.23 18.10 -7.96
N PRO A 135 7.56 19.41 -7.90
CA PRO A 135 8.92 19.85 -7.61
C PRO A 135 9.35 19.44 -6.20
N GLY A 136 10.57 18.92 -6.07
CA GLY A 136 11.13 18.46 -4.80
C GLY A 136 10.55 17.14 -4.27
N TYR A 137 9.57 16.54 -4.97
CA TYR A 137 9.05 15.22 -4.61
C TYR A 137 10.00 14.12 -5.08
N LYS A 138 10.41 13.27 -4.15
CA LYS A 138 11.33 12.15 -4.44
C LYS A 138 10.82 10.88 -3.80
N VAL A 139 10.80 9.80 -4.57
CA VAL A 139 10.56 8.45 -4.06
C VAL A 139 11.89 7.85 -3.61
N PRO A 140 11.97 7.16 -2.48
CA PRO A 140 13.19 6.49 -2.05
C PRO A 140 13.78 5.60 -3.15
N SER A 141 15.07 5.75 -3.40
CA SER A 141 15.73 5.08 -4.53
C SER A 141 15.68 3.56 -4.46
N TRP A 142 15.67 3.01 -3.26
CA TRP A 142 15.58 1.57 -3.03
C TRP A 142 14.26 0.95 -3.51
N ALA A 143 13.17 1.74 -3.56
CA ALA A 143 11.86 1.24 -3.99
C ALA A 143 11.71 1.16 -5.51
N LYS A 144 12.57 1.86 -6.26
CA LYS A 144 12.48 1.93 -7.72
C LYS A 144 13.00 0.64 -8.37
N GLY A 145 12.07 -0.14 -8.93
CA GLY A 145 12.39 -1.42 -9.56
C GLY A 145 12.61 -2.57 -8.59
N ALA A 146 12.33 -2.38 -7.30
CA ALA A 146 12.47 -3.40 -6.27
C ALA A 146 11.49 -4.56 -6.47
N VAL A 147 11.98 -5.78 -6.28
CA VAL A 147 11.17 -7.00 -6.24
C VAL A 147 10.61 -7.17 -4.84
N MET A 148 9.30 -7.01 -4.71
CA MET A 148 8.60 -7.14 -3.43
C MET A 148 7.96 -8.52 -3.30
N TYR A 149 8.20 -9.20 -2.17
CA TYR A 149 7.58 -10.48 -1.84
C TYR A 149 6.64 -10.31 -0.64
N GLN A 150 5.35 -10.59 -0.86
CA GLN A 150 4.33 -10.53 0.19
C GLN A 150 4.33 -11.82 1.00
N ILE A 151 4.35 -11.71 2.33
CA ILE A 151 4.28 -12.84 3.26
C ILE A 151 3.02 -12.77 4.10
N PHE A 152 2.12 -13.75 3.91
CA PHE A 152 1.09 -14.09 4.86
C PHE A 152 1.71 -15.05 5.90
N VAL A 153 2.04 -14.53 7.08
CA VAL A 153 2.93 -15.20 8.03
C VAL A 153 2.44 -16.57 8.45
N ASP A 154 1.15 -16.70 8.84
CA ASP A 154 0.53 -17.98 9.23
C ASP A 154 0.70 -19.10 8.18
N ARG A 155 0.87 -18.72 6.90
CA ARG A 155 0.89 -19.65 5.75
C ARG A 155 2.27 -19.74 5.09
N PHE A 156 3.33 -19.22 5.71
CA PHE A 156 4.67 -19.18 5.09
C PHE A 156 5.61 -20.26 5.61
N ALA A 157 5.93 -20.27 6.87
CA ALA A 157 6.78 -21.31 7.50
C ALA A 157 6.61 -21.29 9.03
N ASN A 158 6.52 -22.46 9.65
CA ASN A 158 6.46 -22.61 11.10
C ASN A 158 7.87 -22.92 11.62
N GLY A 159 8.49 -21.95 12.30
CA GLY A 159 9.83 -22.07 12.88
C GLY A 159 9.81 -22.29 14.40
N ARG A 160 8.69 -21.99 15.07
CA ARG A 160 8.53 -22.05 16.52
C ARG A 160 7.17 -22.62 16.93
N PRO A 161 6.97 -23.93 16.81
CA PRO A 161 5.67 -24.56 17.07
C PRO A 161 5.08 -24.31 18.46
N GLN A 162 5.90 -23.97 19.47
CA GLN A 162 5.43 -23.63 20.80
C GLN A 162 4.63 -22.32 20.88
N ASN A 163 4.70 -21.49 19.84
CA ASN A 163 3.90 -20.27 19.74
C ASN A 163 2.55 -20.47 19.03
N ASN A 164 2.33 -21.66 18.43
CA ASN A 164 1.12 -21.92 17.66
C ASN A 164 -0.13 -21.65 18.48
N VAL A 165 -1.17 -21.13 17.81
CA VAL A 165 -2.53 -21.11 18.37
C VAL A 165 -2.98 -22.54 18.58
N LEU A 166 -3.50 -22.83 19.75
CA LEU A 166 -3.91 -24.17 20.14
C LEU A 166 -5.37 -24.46 19.73
N ASP A 167 -5.73 -25.73 19.64
CA ASP A 167 -7.13 -26.11 19.55
C ASP A 167 -7.89 -25.60 20.77
N ASP A 168 -9.08 -25.00 20.54
CA ASP A 168 -9.95 -24.45 21.59
C ASP A 168 -9.32 -23.29 22.39
N GLU A 169 -8.28 -22.62 21.90
CA GLU A 169 -7.61 -21.57 22.66
C GLU A 169 -8.51 -20.40 22.97
N TYR A 170 -9.38 -20.01 22.05
CA TYR A 170 -10.44 -19.01 22.20
C TYR A 170 -11.55 -19.22 21.17
N ASN A 171 -12.63 -18.47 21.33
CA ASN A 171 -13.76 -18.43 20.41
C ASN A 171 -13.64 -17.22 19.46
N TYR A 172 -13.74 -17.44 18.16
CA TYR A 172 -13.72 -16.39 17.17
C TYR A 172 -14.82 -16.56 16.12
N ILE A 173 -15.67 -15.55 15.95
CA ILE A 173 -16.85 -15.61 15.06
C ILE A 173 -17.71 -16.84 15.35
N GLY A 174 -18.06 -17.04 16.62
CA GLY A 174 -19.02 -18.04 17.10
C GLY A 174 -18.53 -19.49 17.19
N GLU A 175 -17.28 -19.78 16.84
CA GLU A 175 -16.66 -21.11 16.90
C GLU A 175 -15.26 -21.05 17.50
N HIS A 176 -14.78 -22.17 18.02
CA HIS A 176 -13.42 -22.26 18.52
C HIS A 176 -12.37 -22.20 17.38
N VAL A 177 -11.22 -21.62 17.67
CA VAL A 177 -10.06 -21.68 16.79
C VAL A 177 -9.42 -23.07 16.83
N ASN A 178 -8.70 -23.44 15.78
CA ASN A 178 -8.03 -24.72 15.71
C ASN A 178 -6.66 -24.64 15.04
N GLU A 179 -5.73 -25.46 15.51
CA GLU A 179 -4.44 -25.68 14.88
C GLU A 179 -4.56 -26.66 13.71
N VAL A 180 -4.04 -26.30 12.56
CA VAL A 180 -3.99 -27.18 11.39
C VAL A 180 -2.74 -28.06 11.47
N LYS A 181 -2.91 -29.35 11.71
CA LYS A 181 -1.80 -30.33 11.85
C LYS A 181 -1.18 -30.73 10.51
N ASP A 182 -1.96 -30.73 9.43
CA ASP A 182 -1.48 -31.03 8.07
C ASP A 182 -1.25 -29.74 7.31
N TRP A 183 0.00 -29.33 7.13
CA TRP A 183 0.38 -28.12 6.40
C TRP A 183 -0.18 -28.07 4.97
N TYR A 184 -0.47 -29.21 4.36
CA TYR A 184 -1.01 -29.29 3.00
C TYR A 184 -2.54 -29.35 2.94
N LYS A 185 -3.23 -29.28 4.08
CA LYS A 185 -4.70 -29.15 4.11
C LYS A 185 -5.12 -27.86 3.37
N TYR A 186 -6.15 -27.94 2.53
CA TYR A 186 -6.75 -26.75 1.96
C TYR A 186 -7.61 -26.04 3.03
N PRO A 187 -7.55 -24.68 3.12
CA PRO A 187 -8.40 -23.91 4.02
C PRO A 187 -9.88 -24.15 3.73
N GLU A 188 -10.68 -24.19 4.77
CA GLU A 188 -12.14 -24.26 4.69
C GLU A 188 -12.74 -22.88 4.36
N PRO A 189 -14.03 -22.78 3.95
CA PRO A 189 -14.68 -21.52 3.62
C PRO A 189 -14.62 -20.45 4.74
N MET A 190 -14.60 -20.89 6.02
CA MET A 190 -14.38 -20.03 7.19
C MET A 190 -12.99 -20.24 7.81
N GLY A 191 -11.99 -20.43 6.97
CA GLY A 191 -10.61 -20.72 7.35
C GLY A 191 -9.88 -19.60 8.11
N VAL A 192 -10.55 -18.52 8.48
CA VAL A 192 -10.00 -17.44 9.32
C VAL A 192 -9.65 -17.90 10.75
N ARG A 193 -10.24 -19.02 11.19
CA ARG A 193 -10.02 -19.68 12.48
C ARG A 193 -9.02 -20.83 12.44
N GLU A 194 -8.54 -21.18 11.25
CA GLU A 194 -7.59 -22.28 11.03
C GLU A 194 -6.16 -21.73 11.00
N PHE A 195 -5.37 -22.08 11.99
CA PHE A 195 -3.99 -21.61 12.13
C PHE A 195 -3.01 -22.70 11.69
N TYR A 196 -2.19 -22.39 10.68
CA TYR A 196 -1.13 -23.29 10.20
C TYR A 196 0.17 -23.11 10.98
N GLY A 197 0.23 -22.10 11.83
CA GLY A 197 1.33 -21.87 12.76
C GLY A 197 2.57 -21.27 12.12
N GLY A 198 2.49 -20.70 10.91
CA GLY A 198 3.58 -19.91 10.36
C GLY A 198 3.90 -18.72 11.26
N ASP A 199 5.18 -18.40 11.41
CA ASP A 199 5.68 -17.41 12.35
C ASP A 199 6.91 -16.64 11.85
N LEU A 200 7.34 -15.64 12.59
CA LEU A 200 8.52 -14.81 12.24
C LEU A 200 9.84 -15.59 12.38
N GLN A 201 9.90 -16.67 13.17
CA GLN A 201 11.05 -17.56 13.17
C GLN A 201 11.13 -18.34 11.86
N GLY A 202 10.00 -18.82 11.34
CA GLY A 202 9.94 -19.46 10.03
C GLY A 202 10.34 -18.50 8.90
N VAL A 203 9.99 -17.22 9.00
CA VAL A 203 10.50 -16.20 8.07
C VAL A 203 12.02 -16.06 8.21
N TRP A 204 12.54 -15.96 9.44
CA TRP A 204 13.98 -15.89 9.70
C TRP A 204 14.72 -17.05 9.05
N ASP A 205 14.23 -18.27 9.26
CA ASP A 205 14.83 -19.50 8.73
C ASP A 205 14.79 -19.57 7.19
N LYS A 206 13.94 -18.75 6.55
CA LYS A 206 13.81 -18.67 5.09
C LYS A 206 14.45 -17.43 4.46
N LEU A 207 15.19 -16.61 5.21
CA LEU A 207 15.83 -15.41 4.65
C LEU A 207 16.83 -15.74 3.53
N ASP A 208 17.60 -16.82 3.66
CA ASP A 208 18.51 -17.25 2.59
C ASP A 208 17.76 -17.65 1.30
N TYR A 209 16.58 -18.25 1.44
CA TYR A 209 15.71 -18.57 0.30
C TYR A 209 15.21 -17.29 -0.38
N LEU A 210 14.75 -16.29 0.38
CA LEU A 210 14.25 -15.03 -0.16
C LEU A 210 15.37 -14.22 -0.84
N GLU A 211 16.55 -14.16 -0.24
CA GLU A 211 17.74 -13.53 -0.80
C GLU A 211 18.15 -14.20 -2.13
N ASN A 212 18.23 -15.53 -2.16
CA ASN A 212 18.57 -16.29 -3.38
C ASN A 212 17.50 -16.18 -4.47
N LEU A 213 16.23 -15.92 -4.11
CA LEU A 213 15.14 -15.64 -5.05
C LEU A 213 15.27 -14.25 -5.68
N GLY A 214 16.09 -13.37 -5.11
CA GLY A 214 16.29 -12.00 -5.59
C GLY A 214 15.22 -11.03 -5.06
N VAL A 215 14.71 -11.28 -3.85
CA VAL A 215 13.78 -10.39 -3.17
C VAL A 215 14.52 -9.18 -2.62
N ASP A 216 14.05 -7.98 -2.97
CA ASP A 216 14.58 -6.72 -2.44
C ASP A 216 13.79 -6.23 -1.23
N VAL A 217 12.49 -6.54 -1.18
CA VAL A 217 11.56 -6.05 -0.14
C VAL A 217 10.66 -7.17 0.35
N ILE A 218 10.61 -7.38 1.65
CA ILE A 218 9.60 -8.22 2.28
C ILE A 218 8.43 -7.34 2.73
N TYR A 219 7.25 -7.58 2.17
CA TYR A 219 6.00 -6.99 2.65
C TYR A 219 5.25 -8.02 3.49
N PHE A 220 5.06 -7.71 4.75
CA PHE A 220 4.28 -8.53 5.66
C PHE A 220 2.80 -8.12 5.65
N ASN A 221 1.89 -9.10 5.51
CA ASN A 221 0.52 -8.96 5.98
C ASN A 221 0.53 -8.53 7.45
N PRO A 222 -0.60 -8.02 8.02
CA PRO A 222 -0.59 -7.49 9.39
C PRO A 222 0.10 -8.41 10.39
N LEU A 223 0.91 -7.82 11.26
CA LEU A 223 1.71 -8.52 12.28
C LEU A 223 1.24 -8.23 13.70
N PHE A 224 0.38 -7.25 13.88
CA PHE A 224 -0.06 -6.81 15.19
C PHE A 224 -0.97 -7.84 15.86
N VAL A 225 -1.08 -7.76 17.19
CA VAL A 225 -1.98 -8.65 17.96
C VAL A 225 -3.36 -8.67 17.32
N SER A 226 -3.88 -9.86 17.03
CA SER A 226 -5.15 -10.05 16.34
C SER A 226 -5.68 -11.46 16.51
N PRO A 227 -6.99 -11.67 16.65
CA PRO A 227 -7.57 -13.00 16.86
C PRO A 227 -7.70 -13.84 15.59
N SER A 228 -7.55 -13.27 14.40
CA SER A 228 -7.59 -14.02 13.15
C SER A 228 -6.22 -14.45 12.66
N ASN A 229 -6.17 -15.46 11.79
CA ASN A 229 -4.92 -15.85 11.15
C ASN A 229 -4.38 -14.81 10.16
N HIS A 230 -5.28 -14.04 9.51
CA HIS A 230 -4.92 -12.98 8.55
C HIS A 230 -4.55 -11.64 9.20
N LYS A 231 -4.98 -11.43 10.43
CA LYS A 231 -4.65 -10.28 11.30
C LYS A 231 -5.11 -8.89 10.80
N TYR A 232 -6.10 -8.82 9.90
CA TYR A 232 -6.70 -7.54 9.50
C TYR A 232 -7.72 -6.99 10.52
N ASP A 233 -7.96 -7.69 11.61
CA ASP A 233 -8.80 -7.31 12.76
C ASP A 233 -7.94 -6.99 13.99
N ILE A 234 -7.18 -5.90 13.90
CA ILE A 234 -6.15 -5.53 14.89
C ILE A 234 -6.75 -5.40 16.29
N GLN A 235 -6.12 -6.07 17.24
CA GLN A 235 -6.44 -6.03 18.65
C GLN A 235 -5.57 -5.02 19.42
N ASP A 236 -4.29 -4.92 19.09
CA ASP A 236 -3.36 -3.92 19.66
C ASP A 236 -2.31 -3.49 18.65
N TYR A 237 -2.29 -2.19 18.28
CA TYR A 237 -1.34 -1.63 17.32
C TYR A 237 0.06 -1.39 17.88
N ASP A 238 0.23 -1.50 19.20
CA ASP A 238 1.52 -1.25 19.84
C ASP A 238 2.47 -2.44 19.81
N TYR A 239 1.94 -3.65 19.55
CA TYR A 239 2.69 -4.87 19.73
C TYR A 239 2.49 -5.87 18.59
N ILE A 240 3.59 -6.54 18.25
CA ILE A 240 3.56 -7.72 17.38
C ILE A 240 2.89 -8.87 18.13
N ASP A 241 2.08 -9.63 17.42
CA ASP A 241 1.34 -10.75 18.00
C ASP A 241 2.29 -11.84 18.54
N PRO A 242 2.19 -12.21 19.83
CA PRO A 242 3.04 -13.23 20.42
C PRO A 242 2.94 -14.60 19.73
N HIS A 243 1.80 -14.97 19.14
CA HIS A 243 1.63 -16.23 18.43
C HIS A 243 2.52 -16.36 17.18
N ILE A 244 2.86 -15.24 16.58
CA ILE A 244 3.79 -15.24 15.43
C ILE A 244 5.21 -14.80 15.81
N ALA A 245 5.48 -14.42 17.07
CA ALA A 245 6.77 -13.90 17.52
C ALA A 245 7.31 -14.61 18.76
N MET A 246 6.97 -14.14 19.97
CA MET A 246 7.55 -14.66 21.23
C MET A 246 6.52 -14.79 22.35
N ILE A 247 6.29 -16.02 22.81
CA ILE A 247 5.56 -16.30 24.05
C ILE A 247 6.60 -16.68 25.11
N VAL A 248 6.71 -15.88 26.18
CA VAL A 248 7.61 -16.11 27.33
C VAL A 248 6.84 -16.39 28.63
N SER A 249 5.53 -16.12 28.63
CA SER A 249 4.56 -16.52 29.66
C SER A 249 3.42 -17.22 28.94
N ASP A 250 3.09 -18.44 29.35
CA ASP A 250 2.07 -19.29 28.73
C ASP A 250 1.23 -19.97 29.81
N GLU A 251 0.61 -19.15 30.65
CA GLU A 251 -0.20 -19.60 31.76
C GLU A 251 -1.70 -19.61 31.40
N GLY A 252 -2.47 -20.41 32.14
CA GLY A 252 -3.91 -20.50 31.99
C GLY A 252 -4.34 -21.70 31.13
N GLU A 253 -5.65 -21.71 30.84
CA GLU A 253 -6.32 -22.84 30.19
C GLU A 253 -6.99 -22.39 28.87
N VAL A 254 -7.17 -23.32 27.96
CA VAL A 254 -8.00 -23.18 26.76
C VAL A 254 -9.48 -23.32 27.14
N LEU A 255 -10.39 -22.96 26.24
CA LEU A 255 -11.82 -23.12 26.45
C LEU A 255 -12.23 -24.58 26.60
N ALA A 256 -13.17 -24.84 27.48
CA ALA A 256 -13.82 -26.15 27.57
C ALA A 256 -14.68 -26.41 26.31
N PRO A 257 -14.91 -27.67 25.92
CA PRO A 257 -15.79 -27.98 24.81
C PRO A 257 -17.18 -27.36 24.97
N GLY A 258 -17.59 -26.53 23.98
CA GLY A 258 -18.87 -25.84 23.98
C GLY A 258 -18.95 -24.58 24.84
N ASP A 259 -17.85 -24.14 25.43
CA ASP A 259 -17.74 -22.84 26.10
C ASP A 259 -17.34 -21.77 25.08
N HIS A 260 -18.20 -20.78 24.85
CA HIS A 260 -17.97 -19.69 23.90
C HIS A 260 -17.64 -18.35 24.57
N ASP A 261 -17.44 -18.35 25.89
CA ASP A 261 -17.10 -17.15 26.67
C ASP A 261 -15.57 -16.95 26.73
N ASN A 262 -15.09 -15.98 25.99
CA ASN A 262 -13.67 -15.67 25.92
C ASN A 262 -13.08 -15.17 27.26
N THR A 263 -13.90 -14.80 28.24
CA THR A 263 -13.42 -14.49 29.61
C THR A 263 -12.83 -15.73 30.31
N HIS A 264 -13.16 -16.94 29.85
CA HIS A 264 -12.61 -18.20 30.30
C HIS A 264 -11.37 -18.67 29.53
N ALA A 265 -11.06 -18.03 28.39
CA ALA A 265 -9.88 -18.31 27.56
C ALA A 265 -8.61 -17.74 28.22
N THR A 266 -8.32 -18.18 29.44
CA THR A 266 -7.30 -17.54 30.30
C THR A 266 -5.88 -17.66 29.74
N ARG A 267 -5.60 -18.71 28.93
CA ARG A 267 -4.33 -18.84 28.22
C ARG A 267 -4.20 -17.83 27.10
N TYR A 268 -5.21 -17.67 26.27
CA TYR A 268 -5.23 -16.64 25.24
C TYR A 268 -5.05 -15.23 25.84
N ILE A 269 -5.79 -14.94 26.94
CA ILE A 269 -5.66 -13.67 27.66
C ILE A 269 -4.20 -13.45 28.11
N ASP A 270 -3.56 -14.45 28.75
CA ASP A 270 -2.15 -14.34 29.17
C ASP A 270 -1.23 -14.13 27.95
N ARG A 271 -1.42 -14.88 26.87
CA ARG A 271 -0.58 -14.79 25.67
C ARG A 271 -0.61 -13.39 25.05
N VAL A 272 -1.82 -12.79 24.87
CA VAL A 272 -1.99 -11.56 24.07
C VAL A 272 -2.08 -10.28 24.89
N THR A 273 -2.16 -10.35 26.22
CA THR A 273 -2.24 -9.15 27.07
C THR A 273 -1.08 -9.03 28.06
N ASN A 274 -0.32 -10.10 28.31
CA ASN A 274 0.83 -10.07 29.22
C ASN A 274 1.96 -9.25 28.58
N ARG A 275 2.34 -8.14 29.24
CA ARG A 275 3.35 -7.20 28.73
C ARG A 275 4.69 -7.86 28.46
N ARG A 276 5.06 -8.91 29.20
CA ARG A 276 6.31 -9.66 28.94
C ARG A 276 6.30 -10.32 27.56
N ASN A 277 5.16 -10.92 27.15
CA ASN A 277 5.00 -11.51 25.82
C ASN A 277 5.04 -10.43 24.74
N LEU A 278 4.30 -9.33 24.96
CA LEU A 278 4.18 -8.24 24.01
C LEU A 278 5.54 -7.54 23.78
N GLU A 279 6.27 -7.24 24.84
CA GLU A 279 7.61 -6.63 24.75
C GLU A 279 8.64 -7.59 24.13
N ALA A 280 8.62 -8.87 24.51
CA ALA A 280 9.50 -9.88 23.91
C ALA A 280 9.25 -10.02 22.39
N SER A 281 7.98 -9.96 21.97
CA SER A 281 7.58 -10.02 20.56
C SER A 281 8.09 -8.81 19.76
N ASN A 282 7.98 -7.61 20.32
CA ASN A 282 8.51 -6.39 19.72
C ASN A 282 10.04 -6.43 19.60
N ILE A 283 10.74 -6.90 20.62
CA ILE A 283 12.21 -7.04 20.60
C ILE A 283 12.61 -8.05 19.50
N TYR A 284 11.91 -9.18 19.44
CA TYR A 284 12.18 -10.20 18.43
C TYR A 284 11.98 -9.69 17.00
N PHE A 285 10.90 -8.93 16.78
CA PHE A 285 10.64 -8.32 15.48
C PHE A 285 11.72 -7.31 15.09
N ALA A 286 12.16 -6.47 16.01
CA ALA A 286 13.26 -5.53 15.76
C ALA A 286 14.55 -6.25 15.34
N GLN A 287 14.87 -7.39 15.99
CA GLN A 287 16.01 -8.23 15.63
C GLN A 287 15.86 -8.86 14.23
N LEU A 288 14.66 -9.30 13.87
CA LEU A 288 14.37 -9.83 12.53
C LEU A 288 14.57 -8.74 11.47
N VAL A 289 14.05 -7.53 11.69
CA VAL A 289 14.24 -6.41 10.74
C VAL A 289 15.72 -6.09 10.59
N GLU A 290 16.49 -6.05 11.67
CA GLU A 290 17.95 -5.83 11.60
C GLU A 290 18.64 -6.93 10.76
N GLU A 291 18.23 -8.19 10.91
CA GLU A 291 18.79 -9.31 10.14
C GLU A 291 18.41 -9.26 8.65
N ILE A 292 17.18 -8.84 8.35
CA ILE A 292 16.73 -8.59 6.96
C ILE A 292 17.57 -7.46 6.32
N HIS A 293 17.81 -6.38 7.06
CA HIS A 293 18.64 -5.26 6.59
C HIS A 293 20.10 -5.66 6.35
N LYS A 294 20.70 -6.54 7.18
CA LYS A 294 22.06 -7.06 6.97
C LYS A 294 22.22 -7.80 5.64
N ARG A 295 21.14 -8.38 5.12
CA ARG A 295 21.08 -9.02 3.80
C ARG A 295 20.79 -8.05 2.66
N GLY A 296 20.65 -6.75 2.93
CA GLY A 296 20.34 -5.71 1.94
C GLY A 296 18.88 -5.62 1.55
N MET A 297 18.01 -6.44 2.14
CA MET A 297 16.55 -6.39 1.91
C MET A 297 15.87 -5.34 2.78
N LYS A 298 14.67 -4.92 2.39
CA LYS A 298 13.82 -3.92 3.04
C LYS A 298 12.56 -4.55 3.61
N VAL A 299 11.90 -3.85 4.54
CA VAL A 299 10.68 -4.34 5.22
C VAL A 299 9.56 -3.32 5.11
N ILE A 300 8.40 -3.76 4.60
CA ILE A 300 7.13 -3.03 4.66
C ILE A 300 6.16 -3.80 5.53
N ILE A 301 5.44 -3.12 6.41
CA ILE A 301 4.39 -3.69 7.25
C ILE A 301 3.02 -3.13 6.90
N ASP A 302 1.97 -3.90 7.23
CA ASP A 302 0.58 -3.54 6.92
C ASP A 302 -0.04 -2.67 8.01
N GLY A 303 -0.62 -1.55 7.62
CA GLY A 303 -1.32 -0.60 8.47
C GLY A 303 -2.83 -0.64 8.23
N VAL A 304 -3.54 -1.37 9.08
CA VAL A 304 -5.00 -1.46 9.05
C VAL A 304 -5.58 -0.35 9.91
N PHE A 305 -5.74 0.85 9.35
CA PHE A 305 -6.12 2.05 10.12
C PHE A 305 -7.57 2.50 9.89
N ASN A 306 -8.29 1.96 8.91
CA ASN A 306 -9.69 2.28 8.70
C ASN A 306 -10.61 1.70 9.80
N HIS A 307 -10.27 0.51 10.29
CA HIS A 307 -11.04 -0.24 11.29
C HIS A 307 -10.08 -0.98 12.22
N CYS A 308 -10.60 -1.52 13.31
CA CYS A 308 -9.88 -2.47 14.17
C CYS A 308 -10.69 -3.77 14.30
N GLY A 309 -10.21 -4.72 15.09
CA GLY A 309 -11.00 -5.90 15.46
C GLY A 309 -11.95 -5.64 16.63
N SER A 310 -12.99 -6.46 16.79
CA SER A 310 -13.88 -6.41 17.96
C SER A 310 -13.18 -6.77 19.27
N PHE A 311 -12.07 -7.50 19.20
CA PHE A 311 -11.18 -7.81 20.34
C PHE A 311 -10.26 -6.66 20.74
N ASN A 312 -10.27 -5.55 19.97
CA ASN A 312 -9.33 -4.44 20.20
C ASN A 312 -9.45 -3.87 21.61
N LYS A 313 -8.30 -3.56 22.25
CA LYS A 313 -8.23 -3.04 23.62
C LYS A 313 -9.03 -1.76 23.86
N TRP A 314 -9.32 -0.98 22.82
CA TRP A 314 -10.12 0.24 22.95
C TRP A 314 -11.63 -0.05 23.01
N LEU A 315 -12.06 -1.14 22.39
CA LEU A 315 -13.46 -1.60 22.43
C LEU A 315 -13.67 -2.64 23.55
N ASP A 316 -12.80 -3.66 23.60
CA ASP A 316 -12.81 -4.81 24.52
C ASP A 316 -14.16 -5.53 24.57
N ARG A 317 -14.75 -5.79 23.38
CA ARG A 317 -16.04 -6.47 23.25
C ARG A 317 -16.02 -7.87 23.89
N GLU A 318 -14.89 -8.54 23.84
CA GLU A 318 -14.72 -9.91 24.35
C GLU A 318 -14.21 -9.94 25.79
N HIS A 319 -14.10 -8.77 26.44
CA HIS A 319 -13.61 -8.62 27.82
C HIS A 319 -12.21 -9.22 28.08
N ILE A 320 -11.37 -9.28 27.06
CA ILE A 320 -10.01 -9.84 27.12
C ILE A 320 -9.12 -8.97 28.02
N TYR A 321 -9.16 -7.66 27.81
CA TYR A 321 -8.31 -6.71 28.54
C TYR A 321 -8.82 -6.44 29.96
N SER A 322 -10.13 -6.46 30.17
CA SER A 322 -10.73 -6.33 31.51
C SER A 322 -10.44 -7.57 32.39
N ARG A 323 -10.08 -8.71 31.81
CA ARG A 323 -9.67 -9.93 32.51
C ARG A 323 -8.15 -10.12 32.59
N SER A 324 -7.36 -9.24 31.96
CA SER A 324 -5.91 -9.30 32.01
C SER A 324 -5.37 -9.19 33.44
N ARG A 325 -4.22 -9.82 33.69
CA ARG A 325 -3.45 -9.61 34.93
C ARG A 325 -2.73 -8.27 34.94
N ASP A 326 -2.39 -7.75 33.77
CA ASP A 326 -1.88 -6.40 33.60
C ASP A 326 -3.03 -5.38 33.62
N GLN A 327 -2.72 -4.17 34.07
CA GLN A 327 -3.75 -3.12 34.13
C GLN A 327 -3.94 -2.47 32.77
N TYR A 328 -5.18 -2.50 32.27
CA TYR A 328 -5.65 -1.81 31.09
C TYR A 328 -6.82 -0.88 31.44
N GLU A 329 -7.01 0.15 30.64
CA GLU A 329 -8.20 1.00 30.72
C GLU A 329 -9.42 0.22 30.22
N SER A 330 -10.60 0.50 30.78
CA SER A 330 -11.84 -0.15 30.35
C SER A 330 -12.17 0.17 28.89
N GLY A 331 -12.59 -0.84 28.13
CA GLY A 331 -13.02 -0.69 26.75
C GLY A 331 -14.30 0.13 26.58
N ALA A 332 -14.48 0.70 25.38
CA ALA A 332 -15.66 1.51 25.06
C ALA A 332 -16.95 0.70 24.93
N TYR A 333 -16.86 -0.61 24.70
CA TYR A 333 -18.00 -1.52 24.71
C TYR A 333 -18.59 -1.64 26.11
N GLU A 334 -17.73 -1.81 27.12
CA GLU A 334 -18.11 -2.06 28.51
C GLU A 334 -18.72 -0.83 29.20
N ARG A 335 -18.15 0.38 28.93
CA ARG A 335 -18.48 1.60 29.66
C ARG A 335 -18.55 2.85 28.82
N PHE A 336 -19.53 3.69 29.08
CA PHE A 336 -19.65 5.03 28.50
C PHE A 336 -18.46 5.94 28.84
N GLU A 337 -17.96 5.86 30.09
CA GLU A 337 -16.85 6.67 30.61
C GLU A 337 -15.47 6.20 30.12
N SER A 338 -15.40 5.19 29.28
CA SER A 338 -14.14 4.71 28.71
C SER A 338 -13.37 5.86 28.06
N PRO A 339 -12.05 5.97 28.27
CA PRO A 339 -11.22 6.96 27.62
C PRO A 339 -11.15 6.75 26.09
N TYR A 340 -11.68 5.66 25.60
CA TYR A 340 -11.75 5.27 24.18
C TYR A 340 -13.15 5.43 23.58
N HIS A 341 -14.13 5.91 24.33
CA HIS A 341 -15.51 6.05 23.86
C HIS A 341 -15.61 6.82 22.53
N SER A 342 -14.87 7.93 22.39
CA SER A 342 -14.86 8.73 21.16
C SER A 342 -14.17 8.08 19.98
N PHE A 343 -13.45 6.96 20.17
CA PHE A 343 -12.77 6.23 19.09
C PHE A 343 -13.75 5.50 18.18
N PHE A 344 -14.97 5.31 18.65
CA PHE A 344 -16.05 4.64 17.95
C PHE A 344 -17.28 5.54 17.87
N LYS A 345 -18.11 5.28 16.87
CA LYS A 345 -19.40 5.95 16.72
C LYS A 345 -20.50 4.99 17.17
N PHE A 346 -21.14 5.29 18.29
CA PHE A 346 -22.25 4.51 18.81
C PHE A 346 -23.59 5.09 18.36
N TYR A 347 -24.57 4.23 18.11
CA TYR A 347 -25.93 4.59 17.70
C TYR A 347 -26.96 4.54 18.82
N SER A 348 -26.58 4.06 20.02
CA SER A 348 -27.41 4.07 21.22
C SER A 348 -26.58 4.40 22.47
N ASP A 349 -27.26 4.87 23.53
CA ASP A 349 -26.66 5.17 24.84
C ASP A 349 -26.95 4.04 25.85
N GLN A 350 -26.88 2.78 25.43
CA GLN A 350 -27.19 1.62 26.26
C GLN A 350 -25.90 0.93 26.70
N TRP A 351 -25.48 1.19 27.93
CA TRP A 351 -24.38 0.52 28.61
C TRP A 351 -24.88 -0.26 29.82
N PRO A 352 -24.16 -1.30 30.29
CA PRO A 352 -22.92 -1.85 29.74
C PRO A 352 -23.15 -2.64 28.43
N ASP A 353 -22.03 -3.03 27.81
CA ASP A 353 -21.98 -3.93 26.66
C ASP A 353 -22.71 -3.37 25.42
N ASN A 354 -22.34 -2.12 25.06
CA ASN A 354 -22.98 -1.42 23.95
C ASN A 354 -22.47 -1.91 22.57
N GLY A 355 -23.23 -2.81 21.95
CA GLY A 355 -22.96 -3.35 20.61
C GLY A 355 -23.43 -2.47 19.45
N SER A 356 -23.89 -1.22 19.70
CA SER A 356 -24.43 -0.34 18.66
C SER A 356 -23.36 0.49 17.93
N TYR A 357 -22.10 0.09 17.98
CA TYR A 357 -21.02 0.78 17.29
C TYR A 357 -21.06 0.57 15.77
N ASP A 358 -20.49 1.53 15.05
CA ASP A 358 -20.37 1.45 13.59
C ASP A 358 -19.32 0.41 13.19
N GLY A 359 -19.63 -0.41 12.20
CA GLY A 359 -18.73 -1.41 11.61
C GLY A 359 -18.42 -1.09 10.16
N TRP A 360 -17.19 -1.35 9.73
CA TRP A 360 -16.81 -1.22 8.32
C TRP A 360 -17.67 -2.15 7.46
N TRP A 361 -18.39 -1.59 6.50
CA TRP A 361 -19.43 -2.26 5.70
C TRP A 361 -20.49 -2.98 6.53
N GLY A 362 -20.72 -2.54 7.77
CA GLY A 362 -21.71 -3.14 8.68
C GLY A 362 -21.25 -4.41 9.40
N HIS A 363 -19.96 -4.77 9.28
CA HIS A 363 -19.40 -5.90 10.02
C HIS A 363 -19.09 -5.52 11.46
N ASP A 364 -19.77 -6.16 12.41
CA ASP A 364 -19.59 -5.93 13.84
C ASP A 364 -18.24 -6.46 14.39
N THR A 365 -17.58 -7.35 13.64
CA THR A 365 -16.22 -7.84 13.94
C THR A 365 -15.13 -6.86 13.51
N LEU A 366 -15.48 -5.85 12.73
CA LEU A 366 -14.57 -4.83 12.18
C LEU A 366 -15.04 -3.41 12.53
N PRO A 367 -14.99 -3.01 13.82
CA PRO A 367 -15.39 -1.69 14.29
C PRO A 367 -14.68 -0.58 13.51
N LYS A 368 -15.45 0.34 12.89
CA LYS A 368 -14.90 1.47 12.15
C LYS A 368 -14.37 2.53 13.10
N LEU A 369 -13.17 3.02 12.85
CA LEU A 369 -12.51 4.03 13.68
C LEU A 369 -13.03 5.44 13.37
N ASN A 370 -13.38 6.19 14.43
CA ASN A 370 -14.03 7.50 14.36
C ASN A 370 -13.02 8.65 14.51
N TYR A 371 -12.25 8.90 13.49
CA TYR A 371 -11.22 9.95 13.48
C TYR A 371 -11.80 11.35 13.59
N GLU A 372 -12.88 11.67 12.84
CA GLU A 372 -13.54 12.98 12.91
C GLU A 372 -14.12 13.28 14.30
N GLY A 373 -14.46 12.24 15.06
CA GLY A 373 -14.97 12.37 16.43
C GLY A 373 -13.88 12.34 17.50
N SER A 374 -12.62 12.00 17.15
CA SER A 374 -11.57 11.79 18.16
C SER A 374 -10.18 12.20 17.71
N LYS A 375 -9.79 13.41 18.09
CA LYS A 375 -8.42 13.88 17.88
C LYS A 375 -7.38 12.98 18.60
N LYS A 376 -7.72 12.42 19.76
CA LYS A 376 -6.86 11.48 20.49
C LYS A 376 -6.56 10.22 19.68
N LEU A 377 -7.56 9.70 18.95
CA LEU A 377 -7.35 8.58 18.03
C LEU A 377 -6.45 8.97 16.86
N GLU A 378 -6.70 10.12 16.24
CA GLU A 378 -5.85 10.61 15.14
C GLU A 378 -4.39 10.70 15.59
N GLU A 379 -4.11 11.37 16.71
CA GLU A 379 -2.77 11.51 17.26
C GLU A 379 -2.13 10.16 17.55
N TYR A 380 -2.89 9.22 18.14
CA TYR A 380 -2.42 7.87 18.45
C TYR A 380 -1.96 7.12 17.18
N ILE A 381 -2.76 7.12 16.14
CA ILE A 381 -2.41 6.41 14.89
C ILE A 381 -1.26 7.09 14.14
N LEU A 382 -1.17 8.42 14.20
CA LEU A 382 0.01 9.14 13.66
C LEU A 382 1.30 8.74 14.42
N ASP A 383 1.22 8.57 15.74
CA ASP A 383 2.35 8.09 16.55
C ASP A 383 2.69 6.62 16.25
N ILE A 384 1.71 5.75 15.99
CA ILE A 384 1.94 4.38 15.51
C ILE A 384 2.66 4.40 14.16
N GLY A 385 2.21 5.24 13.22
CA GLY A 385 2.86 5.41 11.92
C GLY A 385 4.34 5.78 12.04
N LYS A 386 4.67 6.68 12.97
CA LYS A 386 6.02 7.11 13.29
C LYS A 386 6.83 6.04 14.02
N LYS A 387 6.24 5.39 15.04
CA LYS A 387 6.90 4.42 15.92
C LYS A 387 7.61 3.32 15.13
N TRP A 388 6.90 2.66 14.24
CA TRP A 388 7.42 1.47 13.55
C TRP A 388 8.48 1.78 12.49
N VAL A 389 8.50 2.99 11.93
CA VAL A 389 9.57 3.43 11.00
C VAL A 389 10.79 4.02 11.74
N SER A 390 10.74 4.11 13.06
CA SER A 390 11.81 4.63 13.92
C SER A 390 12.51 3.50 14.65
N GLU A 391 13.69 3.82 15.25
CA GLU A 391 14.35 2.89 16.17
C GLU A 391 13.44 2.50 17.34
N PRO A 392 13.51 1.23 17.78
CA PRO A 392 14.44 0.19 17.34
C PRO A 392 13.94 -0.64 16.14
N TYR A 393 12.72 -0.38 15.62
CA TYR A 393 12.07 -1.23 14.62
C TYR A 393 12.59 -0.97 13.21
N ASN A 394 12.73 0.31 12.82
CA ASN A 394 13.31 0.76 11.55
C ASN A 394 12.72 0.11 10.31
N VAL A 395 11.40 -0.16 10.27
CA VAL A 395 10.78 -0.66 9.03
C VAL A 395 10.87 0.40 7.93
N ASP A 396 10.96 -0.05 6.69
CA ASP A 396 11.21 0.82 5.52
C ASP A 396 9.93 1.37 4.89
N GLY A 397 8.77 1.04 5.45
CA GLY A 397 7.52 1.62 4.96
C GLY A 397 6.27 0.95 5.48
N TRP A 398 5.15 1.51 5.03
CA TRP A 398 3.80 1.07 5.31
C TRP A 398 3.07 0.66 4.03
N ARG A 399 2.39 -0.46 4.05
CA ARG A 399 1.26 -0.72 3.17
C ARG A 399 -0.02 -0.35 3.95
N LEU A 400 -0.90 0.41 3.35
CA LEU A 400 -2.10 0.92 4.00
C LEU A 400 -3.32 0.16 3.49
N ASP A 401 -3.97 -0.57 4.38
CA ASP A 401 -5.16 -1.35 4.10
C ASP A 401 -6.36 -0.43 3.84
N VAL A 402 -7.11 -0.69 2.77
CA VAL A 402 -8.31 0.05 2.34
C VAL A 402 -8.22 1.56 2.58
N ALA A 403 -7.10 2.15 2.17
CA ALA A 403 -6.68 3.49 2.56
C ALA A 403 -7.69 4.59 2.19
N ALA A 404 -8.43 4.43 1.08
CA ALA A 404 -9.44 5.39 0.67
C ALA A 404 -10.71 5.37 1.53
N ASP A 405 -10.94 4.29 2.31
CA ASP A 405 -12.12 4.15 3.16
C ASP A 405 -11.96 4.81 4.55
N LEU A 406 -10.72 5.23 4.90
CA LEU A 406 -10.46 5.82 6.21
C LEU A 406 -11.24 7.12 6.43
N GLY A 407 -11.85 7.24 7.61
CA GLY A 407 -12.71 8.38 7.96
C GLY A 407 -14.13 8.25 7.41
N TYR A 408 -14.91 9.32 7.54
CA TYR A 408 -16.30 9.38 7.11
C TYR A 408 -16.53 10.38 5.96
N SER A 409 -15.53 11.20 5.65
CA SER A 409 -15.59 12.15 4.53
C SER A 409 -14.33 12.08 3.67
N PRO A 410 -14.45 12.30 2.34
CA PRO A 410 -13.29 12.37 1.44
C PRO A 410 -12.29 13.45 1.85
N GLU A 411 -12.79 14.60 2.29
CA GLU A 411 -11.96 15.73 2.72
C GLU A 411 -11.10 15.36 3.92
N TYR A 412 -11.68 14.65 4.91
CA TYR A 412 -10.95 14.17 6.08
C TYR A 412 -9.92 13.12 5.71
N ASN A 413 -10.28 12.19 4.80
CA ASN A 413 -9.37 11.16 4.30
C ASN A 413 -8.07 11.78 3.76
N HIS A 414 -8.19 12.76 2.85
CA HIS A 414 -7.04 13.47 2.30
C HIS A 414 -6.24 14.25 3.36
N GLU A 415 -6.93 14.88 4.33
CA GLU A 415 -6.26 15.59 5.42
C GLU A 415 -5.46 14.64 6.32
N PHE A 416 -6.06 13.49 6.67
CA PHE A 416 -5.39 12.47 7.48
C PHE A 416 -4.14 11.94 6.81
N TRP A 417 -4.20 11.56 5.53
CA TRP A 417 -3.05 11.00 4.83
C TRP A 417 -1.90 11.99 4.65
N LYS A 418 -2.21 13.29 4.54
CA LYS A 418 -1.18 14.35 4.57
C LYS A 418 -0.46 14.40 5.93
N LYS A 419 -1.22 14.33 7.02
CA LYS A 419 -0.65 14.27 8.38
C LYS A 419 0.15 13.00 8.61
N PHE A 420 -0.39 11.85 8.16
CA PHE A 420 0.28 10.55 8.28
C PHE A 420 1.61 10.55 7.52
N ARG A 421 1.59 11.00 6.25
CA ARG A 421 2.81 11.17 5.47
C ARG A 421 3.83 12.04 6.21
N LYS A 422 3.39 13.19 6.71
CA LYS A 422 4.29 14.08 7.43
C LYS A 422 4.91 13.38 8.64
N SER A 423 4.11 12.71 9.47
CA SER A 423 4.59 11.98 10.66
C SER A 423 5.62 10.91 10.30
N VAL A 424 5.33 10.11 9.27
CA VAL A 424 6.21 9.02 8.81
C VAL A 424 7.50 9.58 8.20
N LYS A 425 7.41 10.56 7.30
CA LYS A 425 8.58 11.12 6.58
C LYS A 425 9.47 11.98 7.48
N ASP A 426 8.92 12.65 8.48
CA ASP A 426 9.71 13.37 9.50
C ASP A 426 10.55 12.39 10.34
N ALA A 427 10.04 11.19 10.59
CA ALA A 427 10.75 10.14 11.34
C ALA A 427 11.74 9.39 10.46
N ASN A 428 11.32 9.00 9.26
CA ASN A 428 12.15 8.28 8.29
C ASN A 428 11.85 8.78 6.87
N PRO A 429 12.64 9.70 6.32
CA PRO A 429 12.43 10.22 4.95
C PRO A 429 12.53 9.14 3.86
N GLN A 430 13.18 8.00 4.17
CA GLN A 430 13.32 6.87 3.26
C GLN A 430 12.19 5.84 3.36
N ALA A 431 11.25 6.01 4.29
CA ALA A 431 10.09 5.12 4.38
C ALA A 431 9.14 5.33 3.18
N VAL A 432 8.63 4.22 2.61
CA VAL A 432 7.63 4.24 1.53
C VAL A 432 6.23 4.11 2.10
N ILE A 433 5.28 4.82 1.53
CA ILE A 433 3.85 4.72 1.82
C ILE A 433 3.16 4.17 0.58
N LEU A 434 2.83 2.87 0.64
CA LEU A 434 2.14 2.10 -0.39
C LEU A 434 0.68 1.90 0.03
N ALA A 435 -0.28 2.41 -0.73
CA ALA A 435 -1.69 2.26 -0.37
C ALA A 435 -2.40 1.16 -1.18
N GLU A 436 -3.33 0.48 -0.53
CA GLU A 436 -4.35 -0.30 -1.23
C GLU A 436 -5.49 0.62 -1.64
N HIS A 437 -5.78 0.63 -2.95
CA HIS A 437 -6.92 1.35 -3.51
C HIS A 437 -7.35 0.71 -4.83
N TYR A 438 -8.67 0.53 -4.99
CA TYR A 438 -9.30 -0.16 -6.14
C TYR A 438 -9.83 0.78 -7.20
N GLY A 439 -9.51 2.03 -7.20
CA GLY A 439 -10.03 3.00 -8.14
C GLY A 439 -8.98 3.99 -8.60
N ASP A 440 -9.44 5.10 -9.16
CA ASP A 440 -8.57 6.19 -9.57
C ASP A 440 -7.86 6.80 -8.35
N SER A 441 -6.55 6.60 -8.26
CA SER A 441 -5.70 7.07 -7.17
C SER A 441 -5.02 8.42 -7.45
N TYR A 442 -5.38 9.08 -8.55
CA TYR A 442 -4.69 10.27 -9.06
C TYR A 442 -4.59 11.42 -8.04
N ASP A 443 -5.64 11.65 -7.25
CA ASP A 443 -5.66 12.74 -6.27
C ASP A 443 -4.71 12.46 -5.09
N TRP A 444 -4.65 11.24 -4.59
CA TRP A 444 -3.74 10.85 -3.50
C TRP A 444 -2.27 10.79 -3.92
N LEU A 445 -2.00 10.55 -5.21
CA LEU A 445 -0.64 10.52 -5.78
C LEU A 445 -0.15 11.92 -6.21
N SER A 446 -0.67 12.97 -5.58
CA SER A 446 -0.29 14.36 -5.83
C SER A 446 0.93 14.85 -5.03
N GLY A 447 1.68 13.93 -4.38
CA GLY A 447 2.94 14.20 -3.69
C GLY A 447 2.81 14.54 -2.19
N GLY A 448 1.60 14.76 -1.70
CA GLY A 448 1.33 15.11 -0.30
C GLY A 448 0.85 13.95 0.58
N GLU A 449 0.52 12.80 -0.01
CA GLU A 449 -0.17 11.70 0.65
C GLU A 449 0.58 10.37 0.44
N TRP A 450 0.13 9.50 -0.46
CA TRP A 450 0.80 8.22 -0.71
C TRP A 450 1.97 8.38 -1.68
N ASP A 451 2.97 7.50 -1.59
CA ASP A 451 4.07 7.43 -2.55
C ASP A 451 3.67 6.61 -3.79
N THR A 452 2.89 5.56 -3.58
CA THR A 452 2.46 4.63 -4.62
C THR A 452 1.23 3.84 -4.17
N VAL A 453 0.61 3.11 -5.11
CA VAL A 453 -0.53 2.22 -4.84
C VAL A 453 -0.25 0.81 -5.35
N MET A 454 -0.98 -0.18 -4.82
CA MET A 454 -1.08 -1.51 -5.40
C MET A 454 -1.76 -1.39 -6.76
N ASN A 455 -1.11 -1.87 -7.83
CA ASN A 455 -1.58 -1.63 -9.20
C ASN A 455 -2.67 -2.63 -9.61
N TYR A 456 -3.87 -2.49 -9.04
CA TYR A 456 -5.01 -3.34 -9.38
C TYR A 456 -5.47 -3.17 -10.84
N ASP A 457 -5.41 -1.94 -11.38
CA ASP A 457 -5.83 -1.65 -12.76
C ASP A 457 -5.04 -2.46 -13.80
N ALA A 458 -3.74 -2.70 -13.54
CA ALA A 458 -2.90 -3.44 -14.47
C ALA A 458 -3.07 -4.97 -14.37
N PHE A 459 -3.55 -5.49 -13.23
CA PHE A 459 -3.56 -6.93 -12.96
C PHE A 459 -4.95 -7.53 -12.72
N MET A 460 -5.93 -6.70 -12.34
CA MET A 460 -7.30 -7.17 -12.05
C MET A 460 -8.27 -6.85 -13.18
N GLU A 461 -7.99 -5.82 -14.01
CA GLU A 461 -8.83 -5.36 -15.10
C GLU A 461 -8.04 -5.21 -16.42
N PRO A 462 -7.33 -6.23 -16.90
CA PRO A 462 -6.64 -6.17 -18.19
C PRO A 462 -7.59 -6.27 -19.39
#